data_701bfeaa3c323014e86e48d0a3b02be4
#
_entry.id   701bfeaa3c323014e86e48d0a3b02be4
#
_cell.length_a   1.000
_cell.length_b   1.000
_cell.length_c   1.000
_cell.angle_alpha   90.00
_cell.angle_beta   90.00
_cell.angle_gamma   90.00
#
_symmetry.space_group_name_H-M   'P 1'
#
loop_
_entity.id
_entity.type
_entity.pdbx_description
1 polymer ?
#
loop_
_entity_poly.entity_id
_entity_poly.type
_entity_poly.pdbx_seq_one_letter_code
_entity_poly.pdbx_strand_id
1 'polypeptide(L)'
;MKSKKTVFLTGATGTMGHAGLVELSKRLDRFNITLLARPSKINKEKLATYEAVAGIRIVWGDLTSYQDVLNGVTGADYVLHVGGMVSPAADYFPKKTLKVNTTAAQHIVDAVKAQPNADQIKVVYIGSVAQTGHRNAPVHWGRTGDPINISVYDHYAISKTIAERIFVESGIRHWACLRQTGILCPELLFKGSDPITFHVPLDGVLEWATAEDSGRLLANVCEEEVPDEFWNRFYNISSGPSFRLTNYEFESKLLKAIGCPAPEKIFEPNWFAIRNFHGQWYTDSDLLEGYLHFRSNQTCDDYFKWMASQVPWYFHLAKIVPPIFIKLGM
;
A
#
# COMPACT_ATOMS: atom_id res chain seq x y z
N MET A 1 -35.07 -3.75 -3.01
CA MET A 1 -33.69 -3.32 -2.69
C MET A 1 -32.74 -4.35 -3.25
N LYS A 2 -31.69 -3.98 -3.98
CA LYS A 2 -30.60 -4.92 -4.32
C LYS A 2 -29.97 -5.43 -3.03
N SER A 3 -29.62 -6.71 -2.94
CA SER A 3 -28.88 -7.25 -1.79
C SER A 3 -27.51 -6.59 -1.70
N LYS A 4 -27.09 -6.20 -0.49
CA LYS A 4 -25.75 -5.65 -0.28
C LYS A 4 -24.69 -6.69 -0.66
N LYS A 5 -23.61 -6.24 -1.28
CA LYS A 5 -22.43 -7.05 -1.53
C LYS A 5 -21.55 -7.14 -0.29
N THR A 6 -20.90 -8.27 -0.09
CA THR A 6 -19.98 -8.47 1.04
C THR A 6 -18.53 -8.33 0.57
N VAL A 7 -17.79 -7.44 1.22
CA VAL A 7 -16.37 -7.20 0.97
C VAL A 7 -15.55 -7.76 2.12
N PHE A 8 -14.69 -8.73 1.84
CA PHE A 8 -13.69 -9.21 2.79
C PHE A 8 -12.39 -8.43 2.61
N LEU A 9 -11.97 -7.72 3.65
CA LEU A 9 -10.76 -6.88 3.64
C LEU A 9 -9.75 -7.40 4.67
N THR A 10 -8.53 -7.67 4.21
CA THR A 10 -7.39 -7.93 5.08
C THR A 10 -6.50 -6.69 5.18
N GLY A 11 -5.77 -6.56 6.29
CA GLY A 11 -4.85 -5.44 6.47
C GLY A 11 -5.49 -4.11 6.88
N ALA A 12 -6.73 -4.12 7.35
CA ALA A 12 -7.49 -2.93 7.77
C ALA A 12 -6.83 -2.08 8.88
N THR A 13 -5.79 -2.57 9.53
CA THR A 13 -5.02 -1.83 10.55
C THR A 13 -3.74 -1.17 10.01
N GLY A 14 -3.38 -1.43 8.74
CA GLY A 14 -2.28 -0.79 8.02
C GLY A 14 -2.74 0.46 7.26
N THR A 15 -1.82 1.27 6.74
CA THR A 15 -2.11 2.57 6.09
C THR A 15 -3.13 2.44 4.96
N MET A 16 -2.85 1.62 3.94
CA MET A 16 -3.75 1.44 2.80
C MET A 16 -5.08 0.78 3.19
N GLY A 17 -5.00 -0.32 3.95
CA GLY A 17 -6.20 -1.07 4.34
C GLY A 17 -7.11 -0.26 5.26
N HIS A 18 -6.57 0.59 6.14
CA HIS A 18 -7.37 1.49 6.98
C HIS A 18 -8.06 2.57 6.13
N ALA A 19 -7.35 3.19 5.20
CA ALA A 19 -7.96 4.12 4.27
C ALA A 19 -9.08 3.46 3.44
N GLY A 20 -8.88 2.21 3.01
CA GLY A 20 -9.92 1.41 2.35
C GLY A 20 -11.13 1.14 3.24
N LEU A 21 -10.90 0.81 4.53
CA LEU A 21 -11.98 0.63 5.50
C LEU A 21 -12.79 1.92 5.67
N VAL A 22 -12.12 3.08 5.79
CA VAL A 22 -12.78 4.39 5.88
C VAL A 22 -13.67 4.64 4.66
N GLU A 23 -13.17 4.39 3.45
CA GLU A 23 -13.95 4.62 2.22
C GLU A 23 -15.11 3.62 2.05
N LEU A 24 -14.91 2.36 2.37
CA LEU A 24 -15.96 1.33 2.36
C LEU A 24 -17.03 1.63 3.40
N SER A 25 -16.65 2.14 4.58
CA SER A 25 -17.59 2.49 5.66
C SER A 25 -18.56 3.62 5.29
N LYS A 26 -18.17 4.48 4.33
CA LYS A 26 -19.08 5.51 3.77
C LYS A 26 -20.16 4.92 2.84
N ARG A 27 -20.06 3.62 2.52
CA ARG A 27 -20.89 2.91 1.52
C ARG A 27 -21.61 1.70 2.13
N LEU A 28 -21.92 1.74 3.42
CA LEU A 28 -22.62 0.66 4.12
C LEU A 28 -24.08 0.48 3.68
N ASP A 29 -24.61 1.39 2.90
CA ASP A 29 -25.85 1.22 2.16
C ASP A 29 -25.75 0.15 1.04
N ARG A 30 -24.55 -0.04 0.46
CA ARG A 30 -24.25 -0.99 -0.64
C ARG A 30 -23.45 -2.20 -0.19
N PHE A 31 -22.60 -2.06 0.82
CA PHE A 31 -21.66 -3.10 1.24
C PHE A 31 -21.88 -3.55 2.68
N ASN A 32 -21.67 -4.84 2.92
CA ASN A 32 -21.28 -5.37 4.22
C ASN A 32 -19.77 -5.59 4.19
N ILE A 33 -19.09 -5.34 5.31
CA ILE A 33 -17.62 -5.43 5.39
C ILE A 33 -17.25 -6.50 6.40
N THR A 34 -16.40 -7.45 5.99
CA THR A 34 -15.76 -8.39 6.89
C THR A 34 -14.28 -8.10 6.94
N LEU A 35 -13.72 -7.91 8.14
CA LEU A 35 -12.32 -7.66 8.38
C LEU A 35 -11.65 -8.89 8.97
N LEU A 36 -10.41 -9.20 8.58
CA LEU A 36 -9.54 -10.12 9.32
C LEU A 36 -8.40 -9.32 9.94
N ALA A 37 -8.31 -9.34 11.26
CA ALA A 37 -7.30 -8.61 12.01
C ALA A 37 -6.74 -9.43 13.17
N ARG A 38 -5.42 -9.31 13.41
CA ARG A 38 -4.78 -9.98 14.55
C ARG A 38 -5.27 -9.39 15.88
N PRO A 39 -5.55 -10.21 16.90
CA PRO A 39 -6.14 -9.78 18.17
C PRO A 39 -5.11 -9.11 19.12
N SER A 40 -4.28 -8.20 18.59
CA SER A 40 -3.35 -7.40 19.42
C SER A 40 -4.06 -6.19 20.03
N LYS A 41 -3.54 -5.69 21.16
CA LYS A 41 -4.07 -4.48 21.82
C LYS A 41 -4.16 -3.31 20.84
N ILE A 42 -3.08 -3.03 20.11
CA ILE A 42 -3.01 -1.93 19.12
C ILE A 42 -4.09 -2.09 18.03
N ASN A 43 -4.30 -3.30 17.52
CA ASN A 43 -5.30 -3.53 16.48
C ASN A 43 -6.73 -3.37 17.02
N LYS A 44 -6.98 -3.82 18.25
CA LYS A 44 -8.28 -3.64 18.93
C LYS A 44 -8.58 -2.16 19.14
N GLU A 45 -7.61 -1.38 19.61
CA GLU A 45 -7.74 0.08 19.76
C GLU A 45 -8.05 0.76 18.42
N LYS A 46 -7.32 0.40 17.33
CA LYS A 46 -7.55 0.97 15.99
C LYS A 46 -8.93 0.65 15.41
N LEU A 47 -9.48 -0.51 15.72
CA LEU A 47 -10.75 -0.98 15.15
C LEU A 47 -11.94 -0.82 16.10
N ALA A 48 -11.72 -0.31 17.31
CA ALA A 48 -12.76 -0.19 18.35
C ALA A 48 -14.02 0.58 17.87
N THR A 49 -13.83 1.64 17.09
CA THR A 49 -14.95 2.45 16.55
C THR A 49 -15.78 1.70 15.52
N TYR A 50 -15.29 0.60 14.97
CA TYR A 50 -15.97 -0.21 13.95
C TYR A 50 -16.68 -1.44 14.51
N GLU A 51 -16.37 -1.86 15.76
CA GLU A 51 -16.94 -3.08 16.35
C GLU A 51 -18.47 -3.03 16.50
N ALA A 52 -19.03 -1.86 16.77
CA ALA A 52 -20.48 -1.67 16.96
C ALA A 52 -21.19 -1.16 15.69
N VAL A 53 -20.47 -1.02 14.56
CA VAL A 53 -21.07 -0.48 13.33
C VAL A 53 -21.84 -1.57 12.60
N ALA A 54 -23.13 -1.36 12.42
CA ALA A 54 -23.98 -2.28 11.67
C ALA A 54 -23.49 -2.44 10.21
N GLY A 55 -23.27 -3.69 9.78
CA GLY A 55 -22.70 -3.98 8.46
C GLY A 55 -21.17 -4.17 8.46
N ILE A 56 -20.50 -4.03 9.61
CA ILE A 56 -19.09 -4.38 9.76
C ILE A 56 -18.94 -5.56 10.72
N ARG A 57 -18.23 -6.60 10.29
CA ARG A 57 -17.88 -7.77 11.09
C ARG A 57 -16.36 -7.89 11.18
N ILE A 58 -15.83 -8.05 12.39
CA ILE A 58 -14.40 -8.27 12.61
C ILE A 58 -14.15 -9.72 13.00
N VAL A 59 -13.36 -10.43 12.20
CA VAL A 59 -12.79 -11.74 12.51
C VAL A 59 -11.44 -11.51 13.16
N TRP A 60 -11.34 -11.79 14.46
CA TRP A 60 -10.08 -11.73 15.17
C TRP A 60 -9.30 -13.02 14.95
N GLY A 61 -8.23 -12.96 14.13
CA GLY A 61 -7.47 -14.11 13.69
C GLY A 61 -6.18 -13.74 12.97
N ASP A 62 -5.54 -14.70 12.32
CA ASP A 62 -4.26 -14.53 11.64
C ASP A 62 -4.35 -15.01 10.18
N LEU A 63 -3.71 -14.31 9.25
CA LEU A 63 -3.62 -14.68 7.83
C LEU A 63 -2.90 -16.02 7.59
N THR A 64 -2.10 -16.45 8.55
CA THR A 64 -1.42 -17.75 8.51
C THR A 64 -2.26 -18.91 9.05
N SER A 65 -3.49 -18.64 9.50
CA SER A 65 -4.50 -19.62 9.88
C SER A 65 -5.52 -19.75 8.74
N TYR A 66 -5.55 -20.89 8.08
CA TYR A 66 -6.52 -21.14 7.01
C TYR A 66 -7.96 -20.99 7.50
N GLN A 67 -8.28 -21.48 8.71
CA GLN A 67 -9.63 -21.40 9.24
C GLN A 67 -10.09 -19.96 9.47
N ASP A 68 -9.19 -19.07 9.93
CA ASP A 68 -9.53 -17.66 10.13
C ASP A 68 -9.78 -16.97 8.79
N VAL A 69 -8.97 -17.28 7.78
CA VAL A 69 -9.14 -16.78 6.41
C VAL A 69 -10.44 -17.30 5.81
N LEU A 70 -10.73 -18.60 5.95
CA LEU A 70 -11.98 -19.21 5.47
C LEU A 70 -13.20 -18.55 6.11
N ASN A 71 -13.17 -18.32 7.42
CA ASN A 71 -14.24 -17.61 8.14
C ASN A 71 -14.45 -16.18 7.62
N GLY A 72 -13.39 -15.53 7.19
CA GLY A 72 -13.44 -14.19 6.60
C GLY A 72 -14.01 -14.19 5.18
N VAL A 73 -13.58 -15.12 4.34
CA VAL A 73 -13.99 -15.24 2.93
C VAL A 73 -15.42 -15.74 2.77
N THR A 74 -15.94 -16.51 3.75
CA THR A 74 -17.27 -17.10 3.64
C THR A 74 -18.35 -16.05 3.42
N GLY A 75 -19.06 -16.18 2.29
CA GLY A 75 -20.12 -15.27 1.86
C GLY A 75 -19.62 -13.96 1.24
N ALA A 76 -18.34 -13.84 0.94
CA ALA A 76 -17.78 -12.65 0.26
C ALA A 76 -18.13 -12.65 -1.24
N ASP A 77 -18.45 -11.46 -1.76
CA ASP A 77 -18.50 -11.16 -3.20
C ASP A 77 -17.16 -10.60 -3.70
N TYR A 78 -16.46 -9.85 -2.83
CA TYR A 78 -15.15 -9.26 -3.09
C TYR A 78 -14.15 -9.63 -2.00
N VAL A 79 -12.92 -9.94 -2.40
CA VAL A 79 -11.80 -10.20 -1.50
C VAL A 79 -10.70 -9.21 -1.80
N LEU A 80 -10.42 -8.31 -0.84
CA LEU A 80 -9.36 -7.32 -0.93
C LEU A 80 -8.20 -7.75 -0.03
N HIS A 81 -7.21 -8.42 -0.64
CA HIS A 81 -6.04 -8.89 0.10
C HIS A 81 -4.93 -7.84 0.14
N VAL A 82 -5.01 -6.97 1.13
CA VAL A 82 -4.06 -5.87 1.39
C VAL A 82 -3.02 -6.27 2.46
N GLY A 83 -3.41 -7.18 3.37
CA GLY A 83 -2.61 -7.58 4.52
C GLY A 83 -1.34 -8.33 4.15
N GLY A 84 -0.25 -8.01 4.84
CA GLY A 84 1.04 -8.68 4.70
C GLY A 84 2.11 -8.01 5.57
N MET A 85 3.30 -8.60 5.60
CA MET A 85 4.47 -7.95 6.17
C MET A 85 5.13 -7.07 5.11
N VAL A 86 5.47 -5.83 5.47
CA VAL A 86 6.08 -4.83 4.59
C VAL A 86 7.39 -4.30 5.21
N SER A 87 8.25 -3.70 4.38
CA SER A 87 9.44 -2.99 4.88
C SER A 87 9.05 -1.80 5.76
N PRO A 88 9.86 -1.45 6.81
CA PRO A 88 11.16 -2.03 7.13
C PRO A 88 11.11 -3.37 7.90
N ALA A 89 9.95 -3.79 8.46
CA ALA A 89 9.87 -5.04 9.23
C ALA A 89 10.23 -6.28 8.40
N ALA A 90 9.99 -6.25 7.09
CA ALA A 90 10.34 -7.32 6.18
C ALA A 90 11.86 -7.53 6.08
N ASP A 91 12.64 -6.46 6.18
CA ASP A 91 14.09 -6.51 6.07
C ASP A 91 14.73 -7.09 7.34
N TYR A 92 14.13 -6.80 8.51
CA TYR A 92 14.57 -7.37 9.78
C TYR A 92 14.15 -8.83 9.98
N PHE A 93 13.04 -9.26 9.36
CA PHE A 93 12.47 -10.61 9.53
C PHE A 93 12.20 -11.32 8.21
N PRO A 94 13.21 -11.52 7.33
CA PRO A 94 13.00 -11.98 5.95
C PRO A 94 12.31 -13.35 5.85
N LYS A 95 12.71 -14.34 6.66
CA LYS A 95 12.08 -15.67 6.68
C LYS A 95 10.62 -15.62 7.11
N LYS A 96 10.31 -14.79 8.12
CA LYS A 96 8.93 -14.59 8.59
C LYS A 96 8.09 -13.90 7.52
N THR A 97 8.65 -12.89 6.85
CA THR A 97 7.99 -12.15 5.77
C THR A 97 7.63 -13.08 4.61
N LEU A 98 8.58 -13.88 4.15
CA LEU A 98 8.33 -14.86 3.11
C LEU A 98 7.19 -15.80 3.52
N LYS A 99 7.28 -16.41 4.70
CA LYS A 99 6.25 -17.32 5.21
C LYS A 99 4.88 -16.64 5.31
N VAL A 100 4.79 -15.48 5.94
CA VAL A 100 3.50 -14.79 6.16
C VAL A 100 2.87 -14.41 4.82
N ASN A 101 3.60 -13.75 3.92
CA ASN A 101 3.04 -13.21 2.69
C ASN A 101 2.63 -14.33 1.72
N THR A 102 3.41 -15.39 1.59
CA THR A 102 3.09 -16.51 0.68
C THR A 102 1.99 -17.42 1.25
N THR A 103 2.02 -17.73 2.55
CA THR A 103 0.99 -18.54 3.20
C THR A 103 -0.36 -17.81 3.19
N ALA A 104 -0.37 -16.49 3.46
CA ALA A 104 -1.58 -15.69 3.38
C ALA A 104 -2.21 -15.72 1.97
N ALA A 105 -1.38 -15.53 0.93
CA ALA A 105 -1.85 -15.60 -0.46
C ALA A 105 -2.45 -16.98 -0.79
N GLN A 106 -1.78 -18.07 -0.40
CA GLN A 106 -2.28 -19.42 -0.62
C GLN A 106 -3.60 -19.66 0.13
N HIS A 107 -3.69 -19.25 1.41
CA HIS A 107 -4.93 -19.42 2.18
C HIS A 107 -6.11 -18.64 1.60
N ILE A 108 -5.87 -17.42 1.09
CA ILE A 108 -6.91 -16.63 0.39
C ILE A 108 -7.39 -17.38 -0.86
N VAL A 109 -6.47 -17.88 -1.69
CA VAL A 109 -6.81 -18.63 -2.90
C VAL A 109 -7.61 -19.88 -2.55
N ASP A 110 -7.15 -20.68 -1.59
CA ASP A 110 -7.80 -21.92 -1.19
C ASP A 110 -9.18 -21.65 -0.58
N ALA A 111 -9.31 -20.61 0.26
CA ALA A 111 -10.57 -20.22 0.86
C ALA A 111 -11.60 -19.72 -0.18
N VAL A 112 -11.16 -18.96 -1.18
CA VAL A 112 -12.03 -18.52 -2.29
C VAL A 112 -12.48 -19.72 -3.12
N LYS A 113 -11.59 -20.63 -3.48
CA LYS A 113 -11.92 -21.84 -4.26
C LYS A 113 -12.83 -22.81 -3.51
N ALA A 114 -12.83 -22.77 -2.20
CA ALA A 114 -13.72 -23.58 -1.37
C ALA A 114 -15.15 -23.03 -1.28
N GLN A 115 -15.43 -21.82 -1.79
CA GLN A 115 -16.77 -21.26 -1.76
C GLN A 115 -17.66 -21.84 -2.86
N PRO A 116 -18.96 -22.04 -2.62
CA PRO A 116 -19.90 -22.55 -3.63
C PRO A 116 -20.06 -21.59 -4.84
N ASN A 117 -19.79 -20.30 -4.65
CA ASN A 117 -19.84 -19.24 -5.66
C ASN A 117 -18.46 -18.74 -6.09
N ALA A 118 -17.42 -19.57 -6.00
CA ALA A 118 -16.02 -19.19 -6.28
C ALA A 118 -15.84 -18.44 -7.62
N ASP A 119 -16.53 -18.86 -8.67
CA ASP A 119 -16.47 -18.23 -10.00
C ASP A 119 -17.03 -16.80 -10.06
N GLN A 120 -17.78 -16.38 -9.04
CA GLN A 120 -18.37 -15.04 -8.96
C GLN A 120 -17.56 -14.11 -8.05
N ILE A 121 -16.70 -14.66 -7.19
CA ILE A 121 -15.89 -13.88 -6.26
C ILE A 121 -14.81 -13.14 -7.03
N LYS A 122 -14.74 -11.83 -6.80
CA LYS A 122 -13.75 -10.93 -7.37
C LYS A 122 -12.62 -10.71 -6.37
N VAL A 123 -11.39 -11.02 -6.76
CA VAL A 123 -10.22 -10.99 -5.87
C VAL A 123 -9.23 -9.92 -6.30
N VAL A 124 -8.90 -9.02 -5.38
CA VAL A 124 -7.86 -8.00 -5.57
C VAL A 124 -6.70 -8.32 -4.64
N TYR A 125 -5.53 -8.55 -5.23
CA TYR A 125 -4.27 -8.69 -4.50
C TYR A 125 -3.47 -7.40 -4.60
N ILE A 126 -2.97 -6.90 -3.47
CA ILE A 126 -2.09 -5.73 -3.45
C ILE A 126 -0.63 -6.20 -3.48
N GLY A 127 -0.04 -6.08 -4.67
CA GLY A 127 1.38 -6.27 -4.93
C GLY A 127 2.21 -5.05 -4.52
N SER A 128 3.39 -4.88 -5.13
CA SER A 128 4.30 -3.78 -4.82
C SER A 128 5.15 -3.38 -6.01
N VAL A 129 5.49 -2.09 -6.10
CA VAL A 129 6.51 -1.57 -7.03
C VAL A 129 7.86 -2.28 -6.87
N ALA A 130 8.15 -2.78 -5.67
CA ALA A 130 9.38 -3.52 -5.39
C ALA A 130 9.59 -4.74 -6.31
N GLN A 131 8.49 -5.32 -6.84
CA GLN A 131 8.54 -6.46 -7.76
C GLN A 131 9.16 -6.10 -9.12
N THR A 132 9.06 -4.86 -9.55
CA THR A 132 9.58 -4.39 -10.84
C THR A 132 11.01 -3.85 -10.75
N GLY A 133 11.54 -3.72 -9.51
CA GLY A 133 12.87 -3.24 -9.25
C GLY A 133 13.05 -1.76 -9.54
N HIS A 134 14.29 -1.37 -9.77
CA HIS A 134 14.66 0.03 -9.97
C HIS A 134 14.71 0.43 -11.46
N ARG A 135 14.54 1.73 -11.70
CA ARG A 135 14.77 2.39 -12.97
C ARG A 135 15.67 3.60 -12.74
N ASN A 136 16.99 3.36 -12.69
CA ASN A 136 17.98 4.42 -12.50
C ASN A 136 18.09 5.32 -13.74
N ALA A 137 18.70 6.50 -13.56
CA ALA A 137 19.03 7.38 -14.66
C ALA A 137 19.83 6.64 -15.76
N PRO A 138 19.60 6.95 -17.04
CA PRO A 138 18.64 7.90 -17.58
C PRO A 138 17.21 7.34 -17.78
N VAL A 139 16.95 6.08 -17.42
CA VAL A 139 15.68 5.42 -17.66
C VAL A 139 14.91 5.33 -16.35
N HIS A 140 14.03 6.27 -16.11
CA HIS A 140 13.18 6.27 -14.90
C HIS A 140 11.80 5.63 -15.09
N TRP A 141 11.44 5.33 -16.32
CA TRP A 141 10.11 4.87 -16.69
C TRP A 141 9.99 3.35 -16.70
N GLY A 142 8.84 2.87 -16.25
CA GLY A 142 8.44 1.48 -16.31
C GLY A 142 6.93 1.32 -16.52
N ARG A 143 6.50 0.10 -16.73
CA ARG A 143 5.11 -0.29 -16.95
C ARG A 143 4.84 -1.69 -16.42
N THR A 144 3.58 -2.08 -16.32
CA THR A 144 3.18 -3.41 -15.82
C THR A 144 3.72 -4.57 -16.65
N GLY A 145 3.92 -4.38 -17.96
CA GLY A 145 4.44 -5.40 -18.87
C GLY A 145 5.96 -5.60 -18.86
N ASP A 146 6.70 -4.79 -18.10
CA ASP A 146 8.14 -4.95 -18.01
C ASP A 146 8.51 -6.22 -17.23
N PRO A 147 9.66 -6.84 -17.55
CA PRO A 147 10.15 -7.99 -16.79
C PRO A 147 10.28 -7.68 -15.29
N ILE A 148 9.93 -8.66 -14.48
CA ILE A 148 10.19 -8.62 -13.03
C ILE A 148 11.71 -8.55 -12.82
N ASN A 149 12.15 -7.58 -12.02
CA ASN A 149 13.57 -7.30 -11.79
C ASN A 149 13.84 -6.97 -10.31
N ILE A 150 13.55 -7.93 -9.44
CA ILE A 150 13.77 -7.78 -7.99
C ILE A 150 15.26 -7.80 -7.64
N SER A 151 15.64 -6.99 -6.66
CA SER A 151 16.93 -7.14 -6.01
C SER A 151 17.00 -8.47 -5.27
N VAL A 152 18.11 -9.19 -5.40
CA VAL A 152 18.31 -10.50 -4.73
C VAL A 152 18.27 -10.43 -3.21
N TYR A 153 18.49 -9.26 -2.63
CA TYR A 153 18.44 -9.00 -1.19
C TYR A 153 17.10 -8.41 -0.72
N ASP A 154 16.21 -8.07 -1.63
CA ASP A 154 14.88 -7.56 -1.31
C ASP A 154 13.91 -8.72 -1.03
N HIS A 155 13.98 -9.25 0.18
CA HIS A 155 13.11 -10.35 0.62
C HIS A 155 11.62 -9.98 0.60
N TYR A 156 11.30 -8.70 0.77
CA TYR A 156 9.94 -8.21 0.63
C TYR A 156 9.44 -8.36 -0.82
N ALA A 157 10.21 -7.86 -1.80
CA ALA A 157 9.88 -7.98 -3.21
C ALA A 157 9.77 -9.45 -3.65
N ILE A 158 10.68 -10.31 -3.18
CA ILE A 158 10.62 -11.76 -3.42
C ILE A 158 9.30 -12.33 -2.92
N SER A 159 8.91 -12.02 -1.67
CA SER A 159 7.68 -12.53 -1.07
C SER A 159 6.42 -12.06 -1.80
N LYS A 160 6.41 -10.78 -2.23
CA LYS A 160 5.31 -10.20 -3.00
C LYS A 160 5.18 -10.79 -4.40
N THR A 161 6.31 -11.09 -5.06
CA THR A 161 6.34 -11.73 -6.38
C THR A 161 5.81 -13.16 -6.31
N ILE A 162 6.21 -13.94 -5.31
CA ILE A 162 5.68 -15.29 -5.11
C ILE A 162 4.18 -15.25 -4.82
N ALA A 163 3.74 -14.35 -3.94
CA ALA A 163 2.32 -14.18 -3.63
C ALA A 163 1.50 -13.76 -4.86
N GLU A 164 1.99 -12.82 -5.69
CA GLU A 164 1.33 -12.43 -6.95
C GLU A 164 1.17 -13.64 -7.87
N ARG A 165 2.21 -14.44 -8.02
CA ARG A 165 2.18 -15.65 -8.85
C ARG A 165 1.14 -16.67 -8.36
N ILE A 166 0.98 -16.83 -7.04
CA ILE A 166 -0.06 -17.71 -6.45
C ILE A 166 -1.45 -17.28 -6.94
N PHE A 167 -1.77 -15.98 -6.98
CA PHE A 167 -3.05 -15.49 -7.49
C PHE A 167 -3.19 -15.72 -8.99
N VAL A 168 -2.17 -15.40 -9.78
CA VAL A 168 -2.19 -15.55 -11.24
C VAL A 168 -2.38 -17.01 -11.68
N GLU A 169 -1.72 -17.94 -11.00
CA GLU A 169 -1.77 -19.38 -11.31
C GLU A 169 -2.91 -20.11 -10.58
N SER A 170 -3.72 -19.41 -9.77
CA SER A 170 -4.75 -20.00 -8.91
C SER A 170 -5.90 -20.66 -9.64
N GLY A 171 -6.20 -20.22 -10.87
CA GLY A 171 -7.42 -20.57 -11.59
C GLY A 171 -8.68 -19.82 -11.10
N ILE A 172 -8.54 -18.82 -10.21
CA ILE A 172 -9.64 -17.92 -9.85
C ILE A 172 -10.06 -17.14 -11.10
N ARG A 173 -11.38 -17.09 -11.37
CA ARG A 173 -11.91 -16.51 -12.60
C ARG A 173 -11.72 -15.00 -12.71
N HIS A 174 -11.86 -14.28 -11.60
CA HIS A 174 -11.74 -12.81 -11.57
C HIS A 174 -10.71 -12.39 -10.53
N TRP A 175 -9.50 -12.08 -10.96
CA TRP A 175 -8.46 -11.54 -10.10
C TRP A 175 -7.88 -10.25 -10.70
N ALA A 176 -7.36 -9.36 -9.87
CA ALA A 176 -6.54 -8.24 -10.27
C ALA A 176 -5.37 -8.09 -9.30
N CYS A 177 -4.16 -7.89 -9.84
CA CYS A 177 -2.96 -7.63 -9.06
C CYS A 177 -2.59 -6.16 -9.21
N LEU A 178 -2.72 -5.40 -8.11
CA LEU A 178 -2.47 -3.97 -8.08
C LEU A 178 -1.15 -3.72 -7.36
N ARG A 179 -0.11 -3.27 -8.07
CA ARG A 179 1.23 -3.02 -7.52
C ARG A 179 1.27 -1.63 -6.89
N GLN A 180 1.22 -1.62 -5.55
CA GLN A 180 1.28 -0.39 -4.75
C GLN A 180 2.69 0.19 -4.78
N THR A 181 2.77 1.48 -5.01
CA THR A 181 3.97 2.31 -4.85
C THR A 181 4.15 2.79 -3.40
N GLY A 182 5.10 3.67 -3.14
CA GLY A 182 5.21 4.34 -1.84
C GLY A 182 3.94 5.11 -1.51
N ILE A 183 3.50 5.02 -0.25
CA ILE A 183 2.28 5.68 0.21
C ILE A 183 2.64 6.92 1.01
N LEU A 184 2.20 8.09 0.54
CA LEU A 184 2.26 9.33 1.29
C LEU A 184 1.12 9.34 2.33
N CYS A 185 1.47 9.61 3.57
CA CYS A 185 0.55 9.77 4.68
C CYS A 185 1.19 10.63 5.78
N PRO A 186 0.40 11.31 6.64
CA PRO A 186 0.95 12.18 7.70
C PRO A 186 1.93 11.49 8.64
N GLU A 187 1.76 10.18 8.89
CA GLU A 187 2.62 9.40 9.76
C GLU A 187 4.09 9.35 9.30
N LEU A 188 4.37 9.57 8.01
CA LEU A 188 5.73 9.67 7.50
C LEU A 188 6.50 10.85 8.14
N LEU A 189 5.79 11.93 8.51
CA LEU A 189 6.39 13.10 9.14
C LEU A 189 6.81 12.85 10.60
N PHE A 190 6.27 11.79 11.23
CA PHE A 190 6.50 11.45 12.64
C PHE A 190 7.43 10.25 12.82
N LYS A 191 7.69 9.50 11.78
CA LYS A 191 8.69 8.43 11.80
C LYS A 191 10.05 9.11 11.77
N GLY A 192 10.84 8.89 12.81
CA GLY A 192 12.26 9.29 12.78
C GLY A 192 12.98 8.66 11.57
N SER A 193 14.19 9.09 11.31
CA SER A 193 14.99 8.53 10.21
C SER A 193 15.11 7.01 10.35
N ASP A 194 14.49 6.29 9.43
CA ASP A 194 14.68 4.85 9.29
C ASP A 194 15.83 4.61 8.31
N PRO A 195 16.74 3.65 8.53
CA PRO A 195 17.80 3.31 7.59
C PRO A 195 17.33 3.13 6.14
N ILE A 196 16.06 2.76 5.92
CA ILE A 196 15.47 2.64 4.59
C ILE A 196 15.54 3.94 3.79
N THR A 197 15.55 5.11 4.44
CA THR A 197 15.74 6.42 3.81
C THR A 197 17.01 6.46 2.96
N PHE A 198 18.07 5.83 3.42
CA PHE A 198 19.38 5.83 2.75
C PHE A 198 19.58 4.69 1.74
N HIS A 199 18.63 3.77 1.65
CA HIS A 199 18.65 2.71 0.63
C HIS A 199 18.24 3.20 -0.76
N VAL A 200 17.61 4.36 -0.85
CA VAL A 200 17.17 4.95 -2.11
C VAL A 200 18.19 6.00 -2.56
N PRO A 201 18.81 5.89 -3.76
CA PRO A 201 19.67 6.94 -4.29
C PRO A 201 18.95 8.28 -4.36
N LEU A 202 19.68 9.38 -4.22
CA LEU A 202 19.10 10.74 -4.30
C LEU A 202 18.45 11.02 -5.66
N ASP A 203 18.98 10.44 -6.74
CA ASP A 203 18.44 10.49 -8.10
C ASP A 203 17.47 9.33 -8.41
N GLY A 204 17.25 8.43 -7.48
CA GLY A 204 16.21 7.39 -7.57
C GLY A 204 14.83 8.01 -7.64
N VAL A 205 13.90 7.37 -8.37
CA VAL A 205 12.57 7.94 -8.62
C VAL A 205 11.45 7.06 -8.11
N LEU A 206 10.34 7.71 -7.72
CA LEU A 206 9.11 7.02 -7.39
C LEU A 206 7.91 7.87 -7.83
N GLU A 207 6.87 7.21 -8.34
CA GLU A 207 5.57 7.83 -8.56
C GLU A 207 4.66 7.45 -7.40
N TRP A 208 4.51 8.36 -6.44
CA TRP A 208 3.85 8.12 -5.17
C TRP A 208 2.33 8.02 -5.29
N ALA A 209 1.71 7.41 -4.30
CA ALA A 209 0.26 7.44 -4.10
C ALA A 209 -0.06 8.01 -2.70
N THR A 210 -1.21 8.67 -2.56
CA THR A 210 -1.71 9.07 -1.24
C THR A 210 -2.44 7.90 -0.57
N ALA A 211 -2.52 7.92 0.76
CA ALA A 211 -3.29 6.92 1.49
C ALA A 211 -4.77 6.99 1.12
N GLU A 212 -5.31 8.20 0.93
CA GLU A 212 -6.71 8.45 0.59
C GLU A 212 -7.05 7.95 -0.82
N ASP A 213 -6.17 8.18 -1.82
CA ASP A 213 -6.36 7.65 -3.18
C ASP A 213 -6.33 6.11 -3.17
N SER A 214 -5.36 5.53 -2.44
CA SER A 214 -5.28 4.07 -2.27
C SER A 214 -6.52 3.50 -1.56
N GLY A 215 -7.10 4.25 -0.63
CA GLY A 215 -8.36 3.88 0.03
C GLY A 215 -9.56 3.93 -0.91
N ARG A 216 -9.72 5.02 -1.69
CA ARG A 216 -10.79 5.14 -2.70
C ARG A 216 -10.71 4.04 -3.74
N LEU A 217 -9.49 3.70 -4.20
CA LEU A 217 -9.25 2.59 -5.11
C LEU A 217 -9.84 1.28 -4.58
N LEU A 218 -9.59 0.96 -3.30
CA LEU A 218 -10.11 -0.27 -2.67
C LEU A 218 -11.64 -0.29 -2.58
N ALA A 219 -12.28 0.86 -2.42
CA ALA A 219 -13.73 0.93 -2.41
C ALA A 219 -14.32 0.93 -3.83
N ASN A 220 -13.70 1.66 -4.76
CA ASN A 220 -14.21 1.79 -6.13
C ASN A 220 -14.10 0.48 -6.92
N VAL A 221 -13.10 -0.36 -6.65
CA VAL A 221 -12.98 -1.67 -7.31
C VAL A 221 -14.12 -2.63 -6.96
N CYS A 222 -14.88 -2.36 -5.91
CA CYS A 222 -16.04 -3.14 -5.50
C CYS A 222 -17.36 -2.66 -6.12
N GLU A 223 -17.35 -1.58 -6.91
CA GLU A 223 -18.54 -1.06 -7.57
C GLU A 223 -18.94 -1.92 -8.78
N GLU A 224 -20.23 -1.88 -9.12
CA GLU A 224 -20.79 -2.72 -10.19
C GLU A 224 -20.30 -2.28 -11.59
N GLU A 225 -19.91 -1.02 -11.75
CA GLU A 225 -19.46 -0.41 -13.01
C GLU A 225 -18.08 -0.89 -13.47
N VAL A 226 -17.33 -1.61 -12.63
CA VAL A 226 -16.02 -2.15 -13.02
C VAL A 226 -16.19 -3.23 -14.08
N PRO A 227 -15.72 -3.01 -15.32
CA PRO A 227 -16.00 -3.89 -16.45
C PRO A 227 -15.22 -5.20 -16.35
N ASP A 228 -15.70 -6.23 -17.07
CA ASP A 228 -15.06 -7.55 -17.05
C ASP A 228 -13.61 -7.53 -17.54
N GLU A 229 -13.27 -6.66 -18.46
CA GLU A 229 -11.92 -6.50 -19.01
C GLU A 229 -10.89 -5.97 -17.99
N PHE A 230 -11.35 -5.42 -16.86
CA PHE A 230 -10.50 -5.03 -15.74
C PHE A 230 -9.85 -6.24 -15.08
N TRP A 231 -10.52 -7.37 -15.04
CA TRP A 231 -10.06 -8.56 -14.34
C TRP A 231 -9.00 -9.33 -15.15
N ASN A 232 -8.24 -10.18 -14.44
CA ASN A 232 -7.12 -10.98 -14.96
C ASN A 232 -5.97 -10.12 -15.50
N ARG A 233 -5.69 -9.00 -14.83
CA ARG A 233 -4.67 -8.03 -15.20
C ARG A 233 -3.85 -7.53 -14.01
N PHE A 234 -2.74 -6.89 -14.38
CA PHE A 234 -1.87 -6.17 -13.46
C PHE A 234 -2.03 -4.67 -13.68
N TYR A 235 -1.88 -3.90 -12.60
CA TYR A 235 -1.92 -2.44 -12.63
C TYR A 235 -0.90 -1.84 -11.69
N ASN A 236 -0.36 -0.68 -12.04
CA ASN A 236 0.43 0.16 -11.17
C ASN A 236 -0.46 1.20 -10.48
N ILE A 237 -0.36 1.32 -9.16
CA ILE A 237 -1.09 2.32 -8.38
C ILE A 237 -0.23 3.56 -8.24
N SER A 238 -0.78 4.74 -8.55
CA SER A 238 -0.19 6.04 -8.23
C SER A 238 -1.26 7.14 -8.19
N SER A 239 -0.95 8.25 -7.51
CA SER A 239 -1.80 9.44 -7.50
C SER A 239 -1.58 10.36 -8.72
N GLY A 240 -0.83 9.89 -9.71
CA GLY A 240 -0.67 10.54 -11.01
C GLY A 240 0.60 11.37 -11.17
N PRO A 241 0.71 12.10 -12.29
CA PRO A 241 1.96 12.73 -12.71
C PRO A 241 2.55 13.74 -11.73
N SER A 242 1.73 14.47 -10.97
CA SER A 242 2.23 15.45 -9.98
C SER A 242 2.96 14.79 -8.81
N PHE A 243 2.80 13.47 -8.63
CA PHE A 243 3.43 12.67 -7.58
C PHE A 243 4.70 11.95 -8.05
N ARG A 244 5.23 12.30 -9.22
CA ARG A 244 6.53 11.83 -9.73
C ARG A 244 7.64 12.63 -9.09
N LEU A 245 8.39 12.02 -8.18
CA LEU A 245 9.47 12.67 -7.46
C LEU A 245 10.77 11.87 -7.59
N THR A 246 11.88 12.57 -7.62
CA THR A 246 13.16 12.00 -7.21
C THR A 246 13.20 11.85 -5.69
N ASN A 247 14.08 11.00 -5.17
CA ASN A 247 14.27 10.90 -3.73
C ASN A 247 14.71 12.22 -3.11
N TYR A 248 15.57 12.97 -3.80
CA TYR A 248 15.96 14.31 -3.35
C TYR A 248 14.77 15.26 -3.20
N GLU A 249 13.86 15.27 -4.18
CA GLU A 249 12.64 16.10 -4.10
C GLU A 249 11.71 15.64 -2.99
N PHE A 250 11.57 14.32 -2.81
CA PHE A 250 10.77 13.76 -1.72
C PHE A 250 11.32 14.17 -0.36
N GLU A 251 12.62 13.97 -0.11
CA GLU A 251 13.27 14.36 1.15
C GLU A 251 13.18 15.89 1.38
N SER A 252 13.36 16.68 0.32
CA SER A 252 13.22 18.14 0.40
C SER A 252 11.83 18.58 0.84
N LYS A 253 10.78 17.95 0.28
CA LYS A 253 9.38 18.24 0.64
C LYS A 253 9.06 17.76 2.05
N LEU A 254 9.55 16.57 2.44
CA LEU A 254 9.35 15.98 3.76
C LEU A 254 9.96 16.88 4.86
N LEU A 255 11.23 17.23 4.71
CA LEU A 255 11.93 18.11 5.65
C LEU A 255 11.28 19.50 5.74
N LYS A 256 10.89 20.07 4.59
CA LYS A 256 10.17 21.35 4.56
C LYS A 256 8.85 21.29 5.31
N ALA A 257 8.10 20.17 5.20
CA ALA A 257 6.81 20.00 5.87
C ALA A 257 6.94 20.08 7.40
N ILE A 258 8.01 19.55 7.98
CA ILE A 258 8.30 19.62 9.43
C ILE A 258 9.16 20.84 9.82
N GLY A 259 9.48 21.71 8.87
CA GLY A 259 10.24 22.93 9.14
C GLY A 259 11.75 22.74 9.26
N CYS A 260 12.26 21.60 8.86
CA CYS A 260 13.69 21.32 8.81
C CYS A 260 14.37 22.06 7.64
N PRO A 261 15.70 22.29 7.72
CA PRO A 261 16.51 22.80 6.62
C PRO A 261 16.52 21.87 5.40
N ALA A 262 17.00 22.37 4.27
CA ALA A 262 17.17 21.58 3.05
C ALA A 262 18.11 20.38 3.26
N PRO A 263 17.93 19.28 2.49
CA PRO A 263 18.67 18.03 2.66
C PRO A 263 20.17 18.20 2.75
N GLU A 264 20.78 19.10 1.97
CA GLU A 264 22.23 19.34 1.93
C GLU A 264 22.81 19.86 3.25
N LYS A 265 21.96 20.42 4.13
CA LYS A 265 22.38 20.89 5.46
C LYS A 265 22.32 19.79 6.52
N ILE A 266 21.65 18.69 6.22
CA ILE A 266 21.35 17.61 7.16
C ILE A 266 22.05 16.32 6.74
N PHE A 267 21.95 15.94 5.47
CA PHE A 267 22.46 14.68 4.93
C PHE A 267 23.78 14.88 4.20
N GLU A 268 24.65 13.88 4.27
CA GLU A 268 25.80 13.77 3.38
C GLU A 268 25.45 12.88 2.19
N PRO A 269 25.79 13.25 0.94
CA PRO A 269 25.45 12.45 -0.24
C PRO A 269 25.95 11.01 -0.19
N ASN A 270 27.08 10.76 0.47
CA ASN A 270 27.68 9.43 0.62
C ASN A 270 26.96 8.52 1.65
N TRP A 271 25.94 9.03 2.33
CA TRP A 271 25.07 8.19 3.17
C TRP A 271 24.05 7.40 2.33
N PHE A 272 23.73 7.91 1.15
CA PHE A 272 22.73 7.29 0.27
C PHE A 272 23.35 6.21 -0.61
N ALA A 273 22.58 5.17 -0.87
CA ALA A 273 22.94 4.16 -1.85
C ALA A 273 23.10 4.81 -3.24
N ILE A 274 23.99 4.25 -4.04
CA ILE A 274 24.22 4.69 -5.43
C ILE A 274 23.45 3.83 -6.45
N ARG A 275 22.84 2.75 -5.99
CA ARG A 275 21.97 1.87 -6.78
C ARG A 275 20.76 1.52 -5.95
N ASN A 276 19.60 1.62 -6.55
CA ASN A 276 18.34 1.40 -5.87
C ASN A 276 17.97 -0.07 -5.80
N PHE A 277 17.10 -0.39 -4.85
CA PHE A 277 16.45 -1.67 -4.74
C PHE A 277 15.06 -1.70 -5.42
N HIS A 278 14.33 -0.59 -5.51
CA HIS A 278 13.13 -0.43 -6.34
C HIS A 278 12.74 1.05 -6.50
N GLY A 279 11.96 1.34 -7.54
CA GLY A 279 11.39 2.65 -7.81
C GLY A 279 11.37 2.98 -9.29
N GLN A 280 10.28 3.59 -9.73
CA GLN A 280 10.08 4.03 -11.12
C GLN A 280 8.94 5.04 -11.23
N TRP A 281 8.91 5.77 -12.32
CA TRP A 281 7.72 6.44 -12.83
C TRP A 281 6.97 5.51 -13.77
N TYR A 282 5.65 5.68 -13.90
CA TYR A 282 4.83 4.79 -14.71
C TYR A 282 4.39 5.45 -16.01
N THR A 283 4.46 4.68 -17.10
CA THR A 283 3.86 5.06 -18.38
C THR A 283 2.40 4.65 -18.49
N ASP A 284 1.91 3.80 -17.60
CA ASP A 284 0.62 3.12 -17.67
C ASP A 284 -0.24 3.25 -16.40
N SER A 285 0.14 4.06 -15.42
CA SER A 285 -0.66 4.22 -14.18
C SER A 285 -2.04 4.86 -14.40
N ASP A 286 -2.22 5.59 -15.51
CA ASP A 286 -3.49 6.21 -15.86
C ASP A 286 -4.54 5.19 -16.33
N LEU A 287 -4.13 3.99 -16.74
CA LEU A 287 -5.06 2.92 -17.09
C LEU A 287 -5.93 2.50 -15.88
N LEU A 288 -5.34 2.39 -14.69
CA LEU A 288 -6.08 2.07 -13.47
C LEU A 288 -7.03 3.20 -13.08
N GLU A 289 -6.60 4.45 -13.20
CA GLU A 289 -7.45 5.63 -12.99
C GLU A 289 -8.64 5.64 -13.94
N GLY A 290 -8.43 5.30 -15.21
CA GLY A 290 -9.49 5.22 -16.22
C GLY A 290 -10.60 4.23 -15.86
N TYR A 291 -10.28 3.14 -15.14
CA TYR A 291 -11.27 2.18 -14.67
C TYR A 291 -11.91 2.57 -13.34
N LEU A 292 -11.13 3.09 -12.40
CA LEU A 292 -11.57 3.18 -11.00
C LEU A 292 -11.82 4.61 -10.50
N HIS A 293 -11.38 5.64 -11.21
CA HIS A 293 -11.59 7.06 -10.86
C HIS A 293 -11.30 7.36 -9.39
N PHE A 294 -10.12 6.94 -8.92
CA PHE A 294 -9.77 6.98 -7.51
C PHE A 294 -8.92 8.19 -7.09
N ARG A 295 -8.30 8.88 -8.07
CA ARG A 295 -7.43 10.04 -7.80
C ARG A 295 -8.23 11.27 -7.38
N SER A 296 -7.71 12.02 -6.41
CA SER A 296 -8.35 13.22 -5.88
C SER A 296 -8.15 14.47 -6.73
N ASN A 297 -7.30 14.41 -7.77
CA ASN A 297 -6.82 15.58 -8.53
C ASN A 297 -6.07 16.63 -7.67
N GLN A 298 -5.71 16.31 -6.44
CA GLN A 298 -4.85 17.13 -5.60
C GLN A 298 -3.42 17.08 -6.12
N THR A 299 -2.71 18.21 -6.11
CA THR A 299 -1.29 18.21 -6.45
C THR A 299 -0.44 17.64 -5.31
N CYS A 300 0.73 17.12 -5.63
CA CYS A 300 1.68 16.65 -4.61
C CYS A 300 2.05 17.77 -3.61
N ASP A 301 2.25 19.02 -4.09
CA ASP A 301 2.55 20.15 -3.23
C ASP A 301 1.41 20.48 -2.26
N ASP A 302 0.18 20.41 -2.71
CA ASP A 302 -0.99 20.65 -1.83
C ASP A 302 -1.14 19.52 -0.83
N TYR A 303 -0.85 18.28 -1.21
CA TYR A 303 -0.85 17.16 -0.30
C TYR A 303 0.23 17.30 0.79
N PHE A 304 1.44 17.71 0.45
CA PHE A 304 2.49 18.00 1.45
C PHE A 304 2.13 19.19 2.36
N LYS A 305 1.48 20.23 1.86
CA LYS A 305 0.93 21.31 2.70
C LYS A 305 -0.12 20.78 3.68
N TRP A 306 -1.01 19.93 3.19
CA TRP A 306 -2.00 19.28 4.06
C TRP A 306 -1.34 18.38 5.11
N MET A 307 -0.39 17.53 4.73
CA MET A 307 0.38 16.73 5.69
C MET A 307 1.04 17.63 6.76
N ALA A 308 1.66 18.74 6.35
CA ALA A 308 2.28 19.69 7.27
C ALA A 308 1.28 20.29 8.26
N SER A 309 0.01 20.49 7.86
CA SER A 309 -1.05 20.97 8.76
C SER A 309 -1.48 19.94 9.83
N GLN A 310 -1.19 18.66 9.60
CA GLN A 310 -1.47 17.58 10.56
C GLN A 310 -0.33 17.41 11.60
N VAL A 311 0.80 18.09 11.38
CA VAL A 311 1.96 18.02 12.28
C VAL A 311 1.69 18.82 13.55
N PRO A 312 1.88 18.27 14.77
CA PRO A 312 1.81 19.02 16.00
C PRO A 312 2.73 20.24 15.97
N TRP A 313 2.25 21.36 16.50
CA TRP A 313 2.96 22.66 16.44
C TRP A 313 4.41 22.61 16.92
N TYR A 314 4.72 21.74 17.89
CA TYR A 314 6.08 21.63 18.44
C TYR A 314 7.09 21.04 17.45
N PHE A 315 6.69 20.31 16.42
CA PHE A 315 7.61 19.90 15.35
C PHE A 315 8.13 21.11 14.58
N HIS A 316 7.33 22.15 14.43
CA HIS A 316 7.78 23.37 13.75
C HIS A 316 8.88 24.13 14.51
N LEU A 317 9.16 23.76 15.77
CA LEU A 317 10.32 24.25 16.50
C LEU A 317 11.66 23.77 15.89
N ALA A 318 11.64 22.74 15.04
CA ALA A 318 12.81 22.32 14.29
C ALA A 318 13.41 23.48 13.44
N LYS A 319 12.63 24.48 13.06
CA LYS A 319 13.09 25.70 12.36
C LYS A 319 14.12 26.50 13.13
N ILE A 320 14.10 26.46 14.45
CA ILE A 320 15.02 27.22 15.34
C ILE A 320 16.19 26.36 15.84
N VAL A 321 16.16 25.04 15.55
CA VAL A 321 17.25 24.14 15.92
C VAL A 321 18.36 24.23 14.88
N PRO A 322 19.61 24.53 15.28
CA PRO A 322 20.72 24.54 14.34
C PRO A 322 20.85 23.18 13.61
N PRO A 323 21.13 23.18 12.29
CA PRO A 323 21.21 21.95 11.49
C PRO A 323 22.13 20.88 12.06
N ILE A 324 23.22 21.29 12.72
CA ILE A 324 24.20 20.38 13.34
C ILE A 324 23.55 19.49 14.41
N PHE A 325 22.59 20.02 15.20
CA PHE A 325 21.92 19.23 16.23
C PHE A 325 20.88 18.28 15.65
N ILE A 326 20.24 18.65 14.54
CA ILE A 326 19.35 17.77 13.80
C ILE A 326 20.16 16.59 13.23
N LYS A 327 21.32 16.90 12.61
CA LYS A 327 22.25 15.91 12.06
C LYS A 327 22.81 14.94 13.11
N LEU A 328 23.08 15.42 14.34
CA LEU A 328 23.59 14.59 15.45
C LEU A 328 22.50 13.72 16.10
N GLY A 329 21.22 14.05 15.93
CA GLY A 329 20.09 13.31 16.48
C GLY A 329 19.52 12.23 15.53
N MET A 330 20.05 12.15 14.31
CA MET A 330 19.72 11.15 13.30
C MET A 330 20.71 9.98 13.35
#